data_e804ada6c2188792184bc8181431286c
#
_entry.id   e804ada6c2188792184bc8181431286c
#
_cell.length_a   1.000
_cell.length_b   1.000
_cell.length_c   1.000
_cell.angle_alpha   90.00
_cell.angle_beta   90.00
_cell.angle_gamma   90.00
#
_symmetry.space_group_name_H-M   'P 1'
#
loop_
_entity.id
_entity.type
_entity.pdbx_description
1 polymer ?
#
loop_
_entity_poly.entity_id
_entity_poly.type
_entity_poly.pdbx_seq_one_letter_code
_entity_poly.pdbx_strand_id
1 'polypeptide(L)'
;MYIGNPESLKHDYEKQGFVLVENLFDETNVIEFQRVTEELIEQSRGHQKSDVKFDLEPDHSQTNPRVQRIKVPHKQHKVFAKASRNSMLLNVLQILIGNNVRFRNSKLNIKAAKGGSEVDWHQDWAFYPHTNSDLLAVGIMLDDIDEDNAPLMVVPQSHLGKTLNHHYRGVFSGSVDLKEEEVDSSTSYKITGKAGSASFHHVKALHGSGPNQSDRPRRMLLFEYAAADAWPLVDFEVYGDFAEYEEKMVLGKSTLQPRIDNSDIIMPYPRPPNPDSIYRIQEFRRA
;
A
#
# COMPACT_ATOMS: atom_id res chain seq x y z
N MET A 1 -24.83 3.59 -8.09
CA MET A 1 -23.41 3.90 -8.02
C MET A 1 -22.66 2.78 -8.73
N TYR A 2 -21.96 3.11 -9.79
CA TYR A 2 -21.61 2.15 -10.83
C TYR A 2 -20.14 1.75 -10.67
N ILE A 3 -19.89 0.59 -10.08
CA ILE A 3 -18.67 -0.15 -10.41
C ILE A 3 -18.94 -0.68 -11.81
N GLY A 4 -18.22 -0.27 -12.83
CA GLY A 4 -18.43 -0.69 -14.20
C GLY A 4 -18.75 -2.18 -14.37
N ASN A 5 -18.72 -2.73 -15.55
CA ASN A 5 -18.95 -4.17 -15.73
C ASN A 5 -17.93 -4.96 -14.85
N PRO A 6 -18.37 -5.82 -13.90
CA PRO A 6 -17.47 -6.61 -13.04
C PRO A 6 -16.48 -7.50 -13.84
N GLU A 7 -16.91 -8.03 -14.96
CA GLU A 7 -16.06 -8.85 -15.84
C GLU A 7 -14.94 -8.02 -16.48
N SER A 8 -15.25 -6.79 -16.91
CA SER A 8 -14.24 -5.87 -17.43
C SER A 8 -13.25 -5.45 -16.33
N LEU A 9 -13.73 -5.14 -15.13
CA LEU A 9 -12.88 -4.77 -14.00
C LEU A 9 -11.89 -5.89 -13.66
N LYS A 10 -12.37 -7.13 -13.59
CA LYS A 10 -11.53 -8.30 -13.33
C LYS A 10 -10.53 -8.53 -14.46
N HIS A 11 -10.98 -8.50 -15.71
CA HIS A 11 -10.13 -8.64 -16.88
C HIS A 11 -8.99 -7.61 -16.92
N ASP A 12 -9.32 -6.34 -16.68
CA ASP A 12 -8.33 -5.26 -16.68
C ASP A 12 -7.31 -5.42 -15.54
N TYR A 13 -7.76 -5.83 -14.35
CA TYR A 13 -6.87 -6.14 -13.23
C TYR A 13 -5.94 -7.31 -13.55
N GLU A 14 -6.47 -8.42 -14.04
CA GLU A 14 -5.68 -9.61 -14.42
C GLU A 14 -4.68 -9.30 -15.55
N LYS A 15 -5.05 -8.42 -16.47
CA LYS A 15 -4.20 -8.04 -17.60
C LYS A 15 -3.15 -7.00 -17.21
N GLN A 16 -3.51 -5.97 -16.48
CA GLN A 16 -2.64 -4.83 -16.21
C GLN A 16 -1.91 -4.92 -14.86
N GLY A 17 -2.47 -5.68 -13.89
CA GLY A 17 -1.98 -5.76 -12.53
C GLY A 17 -2.50 -4.63 -11.63
N PHE A 18 -3.36 -3.77 -12.14
CA PHE A 18 -4.02 -2.71 -11.37
C PHE A 18 -5.29 -2.23 -12.06
N VAL A 19 -6.18 -1.63 -11.27
CA VAL A 19 -7.36 -0.91 -11.75
C VAL A 19 -7.61 0.31 -10.86
N LEU A 20 -8.32 1.29 -11.40
CA LEU A 20 -8.81 2.48 -10.68
C LEU A 20 -10.34 2.42 -10.62
N VAL A 21 -10.90 2.61 -9.44
CA VAL A 21 -12.35 2.76 -9.24
C VAL A 21 -12.61 4.19 -8.75
N GLU A 22 -13.28 4.97 -9.58
CA GLU A 22 -13.61 6.36 -9.25
C GLU A 22 -14.77 6.42 -8.25
N ASN A 23 -14.71 7.43 -7.37
CA ASN A 23 -15.79 7.73 -6.39
C ASN A 23 -16.18 6.52 -5.51
N LEU A 24 -15.21 5.69 -5.12
CA LEU A 24 -15.45 4.54 -4.23
C LEU A 24 -15.92 5.00 -2.84
N PHE A 25 -15.43 6.13 -2.38
CA PHE A 25 -15.85 6.84 -1.17
C PHE A 25 -16.46 8.19 -1.56
N ASP A 26 -17.57 8.55 -0.94
CA ASP A 26 -18.24 9.82 -1.15
C ASP A 26 -17.49 10.99 -0.47
N GLU A 27 -17.90 12.21 -0.80
CA GLU A 27 -17.30 13.43 -0.28
C GLU A 27 -17.34 13.50 1.26
N THR A 28 -18.40 12.99 1.89
CA THR A 28 -18.55 12.96 3.35
C THR A 28 -17.46 12.08 3.99
N ASN A 29 -17.20 10.92 3.39
CA ASN A 29 -16.12 10.03 3.84
C ASN A 29 -14.75 10.68 3.66
N VAL A 30 -14.51 11.32 2.52
CA VAL A 30 -13.24 11.99 2.23
C VAL A 30 -12.96 13.10 3.23
N ILE A 31 -13.95 13.98 3.48
CA ILE A 31 -13.82 15.06 4.47
C ILE A 31 -13.49 14.50 5.86
N GLU A 32 -14.14 13.42 6.27
CA GLU A 32 -13.86 12.80 7.57
C GLU A 32 -12.46 12.18 7.61
N PHE A 33 -12.01 11.50 6.55
CA PHE A 33 -10.66 10.96 6.46
C PHE A 33 -9.61 12.06 6.54
N GLN A 34 -9.81 13.16 5.81
CA GLN A 34 -8.92 14.32 5.84
C GLN A 34 -8.84 14.92 7.24
N ARG A 35 -9.98 15.19 7.88
CA ARG A 35 -10.05 15.75 9.23
C ARG A 35 -9.29 14.88 10.24
N VAL A 36 -9.55 13.56 10.25
CA VAL A 36 -8.85 12.65 11.16
C VAL A 36 -7.36 12.55 10.85
N THR A 37 -6.98 12.63 9.57
CA THR A 37 -5.57 12.65 9.17
C THR A 37 -4.87 13.88 9.73
N GLU A 38 -5.47 15.07 9.64
CA GLU A 38 -4.92 16.30 10.21
C GLU A 38 -4.79 16.20 11.74
N GLU A 39 -5.78 15.64 12.43
CA GLU A 39 -5.71 15.42 13.87
C GLU A 39 -4.53 14.52 14.28
N LEU A 40 -4.26 13.45 13.49
CA LEU A 40 -3.13 12.58 13.74
C LEU A 40 -1.78 13.26 13.40
N ILE A 41 -1.73 14.08 12.35
CA ILE A 41 -0.55 14.90 12.04
C ILE A 41 -0.27 15.88 13.18
N GLU A 42 -1.29 16.55 13.71
CA GLU A 42 -1.14 17.44 14.87
C GLU A 42 -0.60 16.70 16.12
N GLN A 43 -1.05 15.46 16.37
CA GLN A 43 -0.50 14.65 17.46
C GLN A 43 0.99 14.34 17.29
N SER A 44 1.50 14.30 16.03
CA SER A 44 2.92 14.06 15.79
C SER A 44 3.85 15.16 16.29
N ARG A 45 3.34 16.36 16.61
CA ARG A 45 4.15 17.49 17.15
C ARG A 45 4.93 17.12 18.39
N GLY A 46 4.42 16.20 19.20
CA GLY A 46 5.10 15.72 20.41
C GLY A 46 6.24 14.73 20.17
N HIS A 47 6.43 14.28 18.93
CA HIS A 47 7.43 13.27 18.57
C HIS A 47 8.66 13.93 17.96
N GLN A 48 9.85 13.52 18.42
CA GLN A 48 11.13 14.03 17.90
C GLN A 48 11.78 13.10 16.86
N LYS A 49 11.28 11.86 16.77
CA LYS A 49 11.76 10.82 15.84
C LYS A 49 10.64 9.88 15.45
N SER A 50 10.82 9.17 14.36
CA SER A 50 9.92 8.08 13.94
C SER A 50 9.77 7.03 15.03
N ASP A 51 8.57 6.46 15.17
CA ASP A 51 8.21 5.48 16.18
C ASP A 51 7.18 4.45 15.67
N VAL A 52 6.47 3.78 16.57
CA VAL A 52 5.43 2.79 16.22
C VAL A 52 4.19 3.38 15.55
N LYS A 53 3.96 4.70 15.67
CA LYS A 53 2.81 5.41 15.11
C LYS A 53 3.13 6.18 13.84
N PHE A 54 4.30 6.82 13.79
CA PHE A 54 4.67 7.77 12.75
C PHE A 54 6.04 7.49 12.16
N ASP A 55 6.14 7.57 10.83
CA ASP A 55 7.40 7.89 10.15
C ASP A 55 7.39 9.39 9.87
N LEU A 56 8.43 10.07 10.30
CA LEU A 56 8.56 11.53 10.23
C LEU A 56 9.54 11.93 9.13
N GLU A 57 9.24 13.04 8.45
CA GLU A 57 10.18 13.66 7.53
C GLU A 57 11.43 14.17 8.27
N PRO A 58 12.61 14.25 7.61
CA PRO A 58 13.83 14.72 8.25
C PRO A 58 13.73 16.14 8.81
N ASP A 59 12.89 16.99 8.24
CA ASP A 59 12.64 18.37 8.64
C ASP A 59 11.42 18.55 9.55
N HIS A 60 10.89 17.43 10.08
CA HIS A 60 9.82 17.47 11.08
C HIS A 60 10.21 18.23 12.33
N SER A 61 9.30 19.04 12.86
CA SER A 61 9.49 19.74 14.12
C SER A 61 8.17 19.98 14.84
N GLN A 62 8.24 20.35 16.11
CA GLN A 62 7.05 20.69 16.90
C GLN A 62 6.26 21.87 16.30
N THR A 63 6.93 22.82 15.67
CA THR A 63 6.29 23.97 15.01
C THR A 63 5.84 23.70 13.59
N ASN A 64 6.45 22.69 12.94
CA ASN A 64 6.13 22.28 11.57
C ASN A 64 6.05 20.76 11.49
N PRO A 65 4.89 20.14 11.83
CA PRO A 65 4.73 18.68 11.79
C PRO A 65 4.75 18.17 10.35
N ARG A 66 5.71 17.32 10.05
CA ARG A 66 5.85 16.69 8.73
C ARG A 66 5.95 15.19 8.90
N VAL A 67 4.90 14.50 8.45
CA VAL A 67 4.74 13.05 8.58
C VAL A 67 4.83 12.42 7.20
N GLN A 68 5.71 11.43 7.03
CA GLN A 68 5.79 10.60 5.82
C GLN A 68 4.68 9.55 5.80
N ARG A 69 4.42 8.96 6.99
CA ARG A 69 3.46 7.87 7.14
C ARG A 69 2.86 7.85 8.53
N ILE A 70 1.55 7.63 8.58
CA ILE A 70 0.86 7.17 9.77
C ILE A 70 0.77 5.63 9.67
N LYS A 71 1.40 4.94 10.63
CA LYS A 71 1.43 3.48 10.71
C LYS A 71 0.13 2.95 11.28
N VAL A 72 -0.37 1.86 10.75
CA VAL A 72 -1.59 1.15 11.19
C VAL A 72 -2.78 2.06 11.54
N PRO A 73 -3.18 3.01 10.66
CA PRO A 73 -4.22 4.00 10.95
C PRO A 73 -5.55 3.36 11.39
N HIS A 74 -5.88 2.15 10.95
CA HIS A 74 -7.06 1.42 11.39
C HIS A 74 -7.06 1.11 12.90
N LYS A 75 -5.89 1.01 13.55
CA LYS A 75 -5.76 0.86 15.00
C LYS A 75 -5.74 2.20 15.73
N GLN A 76 -5.44 3.30 15.03
CA GLN A 76 -5.36 4.63 15.62
C GLN A 76 -6.71 5.36 15.66
N HIS A 77 -7.57 5.13 14.66
CA HIS A 77 -8.88 5.75 14.63
C HIS A 77 -9.93 4.88 13.95
N LYS A 78 -11.13 4.80 14.56
CA LYS A 78 -12.25 3.96 14.10
C LYS A 78 -12.73 4.25 12.67
N VAL A 79 -12.56 5.48 12.18
CA VAL A 79 -12.97 5.84 10.81
C VAL A 79 -12.23 5.02 9.78
N PHE A 80 -10.92 4.80 9.97
CA PHE A 80 -10.11 4.00 9.06
C PHE A 80 -10.39 2.50 9.21
N ALA A 81 -10.68 2.03 10.44
CA ALA A 81 -11.14 0.66 10.65
C ALA A 81 -12.49 0.40 9.94
N LYS A 82 -13.42 1.35 10.00
CA LYS A 82 -14.70 1.26 9.29
C LYS A 82 -14.51 1.32 7.77
N ALA A 83 -13.60 2.18 7.29
CA ALA A 83 -13.30 2.30 5.87
C ALA A 83 -12.77 1.00 5.26
N SER A 84 -11.95 0.22 6.00
CA SER A 84 -11.43 -1.08 5.53
C SER A 84 -12.51 -2.15 5.34
N ARG A 85 -13.74 -1.89 5.81
CA ARG A 85 -14.92 -2.77 5.70
C ARG A 85 -16.07 -2.12 4.93
N ASN A 86 -15.77 -1.08 4.14
CA ASN A 86 -16.76 -0.42 3.29
C ASN A 86 -17.34 -1.41 2.27
N SER A 87 -18.66 -1.45 2.13
CA SER A 87 -19.35 -2.43 1.28
C SER A 87 -18.96 -2.34 -0.20
N MET A 88 -18.75 -1.14 -0.73
CA MET A 88 -18.31 -0.96 -2.13
C MET A 88 -16.89 -1.48 -2.33
N LEU A 89 -15.98 -1.19 -1.39
CA LEU A 89 -14.64 -1.74 -1.36
C LEU A 89 -14.67 -3.27 -1.32
N LEU A 90 -15.47 -3.86 -0.44
CA LEU A 90 -15.60 -5.31 -0.32
C LEU A 90 -16.14 -5.96 -1.60
N ASN A 91 -17.07 -5.32 -2.28
CA ASN A 91 -17.58 -5.81 -3.57
C ASN A 91 -16.47 -5.85 -4.63
N VAL A 92 -15.60 -4.84 -4.68
CA VAL A 92 -14.43 -4.85 -5.60
C VAL A 92 -13.48 -5.97 -5.23
N LEU A 93 -13.15 -6.13 -3.95
CA LEU A 93 -12.27 -7.22 -3.49
C LEU A 93 -12.81 -8.58 -3.86
N GLN A 94 -14.12 -8.81 -3.71
CA GLN A 94 -14.78 -10.05 -4.09
C GLN A 94 -14.61 -10.36 -5.59
N ILE A 95 -14.72 -9.35 -6.44
CA ILE A 95 -14.51 -9.49 -7.89
C ILE A 95 -13.05 -9.86 -8.19
N LEU A 96 -12.08 -9.19 -7.53
CA LEU A 96 -10.66 -9.30 -7.88
C LEU A 96 -9.98 -10.54 -7.28
N ILE A 97 -10.20 -10.84 -5.99
CA ILE A 97 -9.50 -11.91 -5.27
C ILE A 97 -10.42 -12.95 -4.61
N GLY A 98 -11.73 -12.91 -4.90
CA GLY A 98 -12.68 -13.96 -4.55
C GLY A 98 -13.47 -13.73 -3.27
N ASN A 99 -14.18 -14.80 -2.85
CA ASN A 99 -15.24 -14.69 -1.83
C ASN A 99 -14.72 -14.73 -0.38
N ASN A 100 -13.48 -15.14 -0.15
CA ASN A 100 -12.92 -15.29 1.19
C ASN A 100 -11.69 -14.39 1.29
N VAL A 101 -11.84 -13.24 1.92
CA VAL A 101 -10.83 -12.18 1.96
C VAL A 101 -10.51 -11.79 3.38
N ARG A 102 -9.23 -11.66 3.67
CA ARG A 102 -8.67 -11.21 4.93
C ARG A 102 -8.06 -9.81 4.76
N PHE A 103 -8.36 -8.93 5.70
CA PHE A 103 -7.63 -7.68 5.87
C PHE A 103 -6.26 -7.98 6.50
N ARG A 104 -5.19 -7.44 5.93
CA ARG A 104 -3.84 -7.68 6.41
C ARG A 104 -3.33 -6.49 7.22
N ASN A 105 -3.28 -5.32 6.63
CA ASN A 105 -2.66 -4.16 7.25
C ASN A 105 -3.19 -2.85 6.66
N SER A 106 -2.80 -1.72 7.26
CA SER A 106 -3.01 -0.39 6.70
C SER A 106 -1.85 0.54 6.95
N LYS A 107 -1.70 1.51 6.07
CA LYS A 107 -0.76 2.62 6.16
C LYS A 107 -1.36 3.85 5.50
N LEU A 108 -1.06 5.04 6.01
CA LEU A 108 -1.47 6.29 5.38
C LEU A 108 -0.20 7.06 5.01
N ASN A 109 0.11 7.06 3.72
CA ASN A 109 1.28 7.73 3.17
C ASN A 109 0.95 9.18 2.87
N ILE A 110 1.78 10.08 3.35
CA ILE A 110 1.61 11.53 3.23
C ILE A 110 2.81 12.09 2.50
N LYS A 111 2.58 12.68 1.35
CA LYS A 111 3.57 13.49 0.68
C LYS A 111 3.23 14.95 0.89
N ALA A 112 3.91 15.56 1.84
CA ALA A 112 3.74 16.98 2.12
C ALA A 112 4.05 17.81 0.87
N ALA A 113 3.43 18.99 0.76
CA ALA A 113 3.76 19.96 -0.28
C ALA A 113 5.27 20.29 -0.25
N LYS A 114 5.87 20.50 -1.40
CA LYS A 114 7.26 20.98 -1.58
C LYS A 114 8.29 20.13 -0.80
N GLY A 115 8.35 18.82 -1.10
CA GLY A 115 9.39 17.94 -0.58
C GLY A 115 8.91 16.70 0.17
N GLY A 116 7.70 16.21 -0.10
CA GLY A 116 7.27 14.89 0.38
C GLY A 116 8.15 13.78 -0.19
N SER A 117 8.61 12.86 0.66
CA SER A 117 9.57 11.82 0.32
C SER A 117 9.10 10.88 -0.80
N GLU A 118 10.02 10.49 -1.65
CA GLU A 118 9.77 9.45 -2.66
C GLU A 118 9.65 8.05 -2.05
N VAL A 119 9.02 7.15 -2.77
CA VAL A 119 9.05 5.71 -2.53
C VAL A 119 9.62 5.06 -3.77
N ASP A 120 10.78 4.40 -3.62
CA ASP A 120 11.47 3.76 -4.73
C ASP A 120 10.64 2.63 -5.34
N TRP A 121 10.96 2.27 -6.59
CA TRP A 121 10.34 1.17 -7.30
C TRP A 121 10.47 -0.14 -6.53
N HIS A 122 9.35 -0.81 -6.30
CA HIS A 122 9.29 -2.07 -5.56
C HIS A 122 8.06 -2.90 -5.93
N GLN A 123 8.09 -4.15 -5.56
CA GLN A 123 6.94 -5.04 -5.50
C GLN A 123 6.61 -5.28 -4.03
N ASP A 124 5.38 -5.09 -3.62
CA ASP A 124 4.93 -5.36 -2.25
C ASP A 124 5.19 -6.83 -1.85
N TRP A 125 5.12 -7.75 -2.83
CA TRP A 125 5.44 -9.15 -2.67
C TRP A 125 6.79 -9.43 -2.02
N ALA A 126 7.78 -8.62 -2.33
CA ALA A 126 9.12 -8.79 -1.78
C ALA A 126 9.21 -8.52 -0.27
N PHE A 127 8.28 -7.76 0.29
CA PHE A 127 8.25 -7.45 1.74
C PHE A 127 7.52 -8.51 2.55
N TYR A 128 6.48 -9.11 1.95
CA TYR A 128 5.61 -10.07 2.64
C TYR A 128 5.13 -11.18 1.68
N PRO A 129 6.04 -12.04 1.22
CA PRO A 129 5.66 -13.18 0.39
C PRO A 129 4.70 -14.11 1.13
N HIS A 130 3.77 -14.69 0.39
CA HIS A 130 2.76 -15.62 0.87
C HIS A 130 2.81 -16.94 0.07
N THR A 131 1.99 -17.89 0.43
CA THR A 131 1.89 -19.18 -0.27
C THR A 131 1.29 -19.08 -1.67
N ASN A 132 0.59 -17.99 -1.97
CA ASN A 132 0.12 -17.62 -3.30
C ASN A 132 0.02 -16.09 -3.41
N SER A 133 -0.13 -15.59 -4.62
CA SER A 133 -0.07 -14.15 -4.90
C SER A 133 -1.43 -13.45 -4.98
N ASP A 134 -2.53 -14.08 -4.53
CA ASP A 134 -3.85 -13.44 -4.45
C ASP A 134 -3.92 -12.43 -3.30
N LEU A 135 -3.07 -11.44 -3.40
CA LEU A 135 -2.99 -10.28 -2.53
C LEU A 135 -3.01 -9.00 -3.36
N LEU A 136 -3.57 -7.96 -2.79
CA LEU A 136 -3.55 -6.63 -3.37
C LEU A 136 -3.48 -5.53 -2.33
N ALA A 137 -3.00 -4.37 -2.75
CA ALA A 137 -3.14 -3.14 -1.99
C ALA A 137 -4.18 -2.22 -2.63
N VAL A 138 -4.94 -1.55 -1.77
CA VAL A 138 -5.94 -0.54 -2.16
C VAL A 138 -5.44 0.82 -1.73
N GLY A 139 -5.23 1.73 -2.67
CA GLY A 139 -4.80 3.10 -2.42
C GLY A 139 -5.95 4.09 -2.56
N ILE A 140 -6.55 4.51 -1.43
CA ILE A 140 -7.67 5.47 -1.39
C ILE A 140 -7.08 6.88 -1.41
N MET A 141 -7.50 7.67 -2.38
CA MET A 141 -7.08 9.06 -2.56
C MET A 141 -7.84 9.97 -1.60
N LEU A 142 -7.13 10.60 -0.67
CA LEU A 142 -7.72 11.57 0.23
C LEU A 142 -7.70 12.98 -0.37
N ASP A 143 -6.87 13.22 -1.36
CA ASP A 143 -6.75 14.46 -2.13
C ASP A 143 -6.94 14.16 -3.61
N ASP A 144 -7.25 15.18 -4.40
CA ASP A 144 -7.15 15.09 -5.86
C ASP A 144 -5.68 14.79 -6.23
N ILE A 145 -5.47 13.75 -7.01
CA ILE A 145 -4.14 13.33 -7.46
C ILE A 145 -4.04 13.58 -8.96
N ASP A 146 -3.05 14.35 -9.36
CA ASP A 146 -2.69 14.62 -10.75
C ASP A 146 -1.20 14.31 -11.00
N GLU A 147 -0.69 14.69 -12.15
CA GLU A 147 0.69 14.40 -12.54
C GLU A 147 1.74 15.15 -11.71
N ASP A 148 1.37 16.27 -11.08
CA ASP A 148 2.28 17.19 -10.42
C ASP A 148 2.49 16.87 -8.93
N ASN A 149 1.50 16.24 -8.26
CA ASN A 149 1.56 15.96 -6.82
C ASN A 149 2.01 14.54 -6.47
N ALA A 150 2.89 13.96 -7.30
CA ALA A 150 3.54 12.67 -7.08
C ALA A 150 2.56 11.48 -7.05
N PRO A 151 1.85 11.20 -8.14
CA PRO A 151 0.95 10.05 -8.24
C PRO A 151 1.70 8.73 -8.00
N LEU A 152 0.94 7.70 -7.64
CA LEU A 152 1.42 6.32 -7.70
C LEU A 152 1.68 5.97 -9.16
N MET A 153 2.85 5.44 -9.46
CA MET A 153 3.22 4.93 -10.78
C MET A 153 3.29 3.42 -10.73
N VAL A 154 2.69 2.75 -11.69
CA VAL A 154 2.69 1.29 -11.81
C VAL A 154 3.17 0.90 -13.21
N VAL A 155 4.06 -0.07 -13.30
CA VAL A 155 4.45 -0.67 -14.59
C VAL A 155 3.39 -1.70 -14.97
N PRO A 156 2.61 -1.48 -16.04
CA PRO A 156 1.57 -2.42 -16.48
C PRO A 156 2.15 -3.80 -16.78
N GLN A 157 1.40 -4.85 -16.42
CA GLN A 157 1.75 -6.26 -16.66
C GLN A 157 2.97 -6.77 -15.86
N SER A 158 3.65 -5.93 -15.08
CA SER A 158 4.82 -6.34 -14.28
C SER A 158 4.52 -7.45 -13.28
N HIS A 159 3.28 -7.58 -12.82
CA HIS A 159 2.83 -8.63 -11.91
C HIS A 159 2.86 -10.05 -12.54
N LEU A 160 2.83 -10.16 -13.88
CA LEU A 160 2.93 -11.42 -14.62
C LEU A 160 4.37 -11.92 -14.72
N GLY A 161 5.34 -11.05 -14.46
CA GLY A 161 6.77 -11.36 -14.49
C GLY A 161 7.27 -12.05 -13.22
N LYS A 162 8.60 -12.22 -13.18
CA LYS A 162 9.33 -12.74 -12.03
C LYS A 162 9.24 -11.78 -10.81
N THR A 163 9.56 -12.28 -9.64
CA THR A 163 9.92 -11.44 -8.51
C THR A 163 11.28 -10.80 -8.77
N LEU A 164 11.33 -9.48 -8.80
CA LEU A 164 12.56 -8.72 -9.03
C LEU A 164 13.44 -8.75 -7.78
N ASN A 165 14.74 -8.52 -7.96
CA ASN A 165 15.67 -8.46 -6.83
C ASN A 165 15.51 -7.15 -6.06
N HIS A 166 15.17 -7.24 -4.76
CA HIS A 166 15.05 -6.12 -3.84
C HIS A 166 16.22 -6.04 -2.85
N HIS A 167 17.36 -6.65 -3.18
CA HIS A 167 18.57 -6.61 -2.34
C HIS A 167 19.62 -5.69 -2.95
N TYR A 168 20.36 -5.03 -2.08
CA TYR A 168 21.54 -4.26 -2.41
C TYR A 168 22.71 -4.75 -1.56
N ARG A 169 23.83 -5.16 -2.21
CA ARG A 169 25.00 -5.72 -1.53
C ARG A 169 24.65 -6.89 -0.57
N GLY A 170 23.71 -7.72 -0.96
CA GLY A 170 23.29 -8.89 -0.19
C GLY A 170 22.34 -8.61 0.99
N VAL A 171 21.90 -7.35 1.18
CA VAL A 171 20.95 -6.94 2.22
C VAL A 171 19.63 -6.50 1.57
N PHE A 172 18.50 -6.85 2.15
CA PHE A 172 17.19 -6.44 1.67
C PHE A 172 17.05 -4.91 1.75
N SER A 173 17.02 -4.25 0.60
CA SER A 173 16.90 -2.79 0.47
C SER A 173 15.47 -2.32 0.17
N GLY A 174 14.55 -3.27 -0.10
CA GLY A 174 13.15 -2.96 -0.39
C GLY A 174 12.95 -2.10 -1.64
N SER A 175 13.94 -2.03 -2.52
CA SER A 175 13.89 -1.30 -3.78
C SER A 175 14.56 -2.09 -4.89
N VAL A 176 14.07 -1.92 -6.12
CA VAL A 176 14.56 -2.57 -7.33
C VAL A 176 15.56 -1.66 -8.04
N ASP A 177 16.69 -2.21 -8.49
CA ASP A 177 17.53 -1.55 -9.49
C ASP A 177 16.93 -1.79 -10.88
N LEU A 178 16.25 -0.79 -11.41
CA LEU A 178 15.60 -0.90 -12.71
C LEU A 178 16.58 -1.20 -13.84
N LYS A 179 17.81 -0.73 -13.73
CA LYS A 179 18.85 -0.95 -14.75
C LYS A 179 19.39 -2.38 -14.67
N GLU A 180 19.69 -2.87 -13.48
CA GLU A 180 20.16 -4.26 -13.28
C GLU A 180 19.07 -5.28 -13.64
N GLU A 181 17.81 -4.97 -13.35
CA GLU A 181 16.66 -5.82 -13.66
C GLU A 181 16.10 -5.61 -15.09
N GLU A 182 16.71 -4.73 -15.89
CA GLU A 182 16.33 -4.41 -17.28
C GLU A 182 14.86 -3.98 -17.42
N VAL A 183 14.37 -3.20 -16.44
CA VAL A 183 12.99 -2.71 -16.43
C VAL A 183 12.89 -1.31 -17.02
N ASP A 184 12.06 -1.15 -18.04
CA ASP A 184 11.69 0.16 -18.59
C ASP A 184 10.53 0.80 -17.81
N SER A 185 10.86 1.69 -16.89
CA SER A 185 9.85 2.44 -16.12
C SER A 185 9.22 3.61 -16.90
N SER A 186 9.70 3.95 -18.10
CA SER A 186 9.10 5.00 -18.93
C SER A 186 7.67 4.64 -19.40
N THR A 187 7.37 3.34 -19.42
CA THR A 187 6.04 2.78 -19.74
C THR A 187 5.07 2.79 -18.56
N SER A 188 5.49 3.29 -17.39
CA SER A 188 4.66 3.30 -16.19
C SER A 188 3.40 4.16 -16.36
N TYR A 189 2.30 3.67 -15.81
CA TYR A 189 1.04 4.39 -15.74
C TYR A 189 0.97 5.21 -14.45
N LYS A 190 0.70 6.50 -14.56
CA LYS A 190 0.47 7.39 -13.42
C LYS A 190 -0.99 7.28 -13.00
N ILE A 191 -1.23 6.81 -11.79
CA ILE A 191 -2.59 6.69 -11.25
C ILE A 191 -3.04 8.04 -10.71
N THR A 192 -3.85 8.74 -11.47
CA THR A 192 -4.44 10.03 -11.14
C THR A 192 -5.93 9.89 -10.93
N GLY A 193 -6.55 10.80 -10.18
CA GLY A 193 -8.00 10.77 -9.93
C GLY A 193 -8.44 11.75 -8.87
N LYS A 194 -9.76 11.85 -8.70
CA LYS A 194 -10.39 12.69 -7.67
C LYS A 194 -10.30 12.03 -6.30
N ALA A 195 -10.29 12.84 -5.25
CA ALA A 195 -10.45 12.37 -3.88
C ALA A 195 -11.70 11.48 -3.75
N GLY A 196 -11.58 10.37 -3.00
CA GLY A 196 -12.59 9.32 -2.91
C GLY A 196 -12.42 8.20 -3.94
N SER A 197 -11.59 8.36 -4.98
CA SER A 197 -11.21 7.27 -5.88
C SER A 197 -10.22 6.33 -5.20
N ALA A 198 -10.16 5.08 -5.65
CA ALA A 198 -9.24 4.09 -5.12
C ALA A 198 -8.59 3.26 -6.22
N SER A 199 -7.27 3.12 -6.15
CA SER A 199 -6.51 2.17 -6.95
C SER A 199 -6.47 0.81 -6.26
N PHE A 200 -6.50 -0.26 -7.05
CA PHE A 200 -6.27 -1.64 -6.61
C PHE A 200 -5.09 -2.17 -7.39
N HIS A 201 -4.00 -2.51 -6.74
CA HIS A 201 -2.83 -3.04 -7.43
C HIS A 201 -2.38 -4.37 -6.83
N HIS A 202 -2.04 -5.28 -7.72
CA HIS A 202 -1.58 -6.63 -7.39
C HIS A 202 -0.27 -6.56 -6.60
N VAL A 203 -0.10 -7.44 -5.61
CA VAL A 203 1.07 -7.49 -4.74
C VAL A 203 2.41 -7.60 -5.50
N LYS A 204 2.42 -8.21 -6.68
CA LYS A 204 3.60 -8.33 -7.57
C LYS A 204 3.73 -7.18 -8.57
N ALA A 205 2.79 -6.23 -8.63
CA ALA A 205 2.91 -5.09 -9.54
C ALA A 205 4.08 -4.20 -9.13
N LEU A 206 5.01 -3.93 -10.05
CA LEU A 206 6.12 -3.01 -9.81
C LEU A 206 5.59 -1.59 -9.79
N HIS A 207 5.79 -0.92 -8.67
CA HIS A 207 5.25 0.43 -8.46
C HIS A 207 6.18 1.30 -7.64
N GLY A 208 5.96 2.60 -7.69
CA GLY A 208 6.72 3.60 -6.96
C GLY A 208 6.05 4.96 -7.03
N SER A 209 6.66 5.98 -6.44
CA SER A 209 6.18 7.36 -6.57
C SER A 209 7.31 8.35 -6.31
N GLY A 210 7.44 9.35 -7.18
CA GLY A 210 8.44 10.43 -7.03
C GLY A 210 8.19 11.30 -5.81
N PRO A 211 9.08 12.25 -5.53
CA PRO A 211 8.87 13.27 -4.50
C PRO A 211 7.73 14.22 -4.91
N ASN A 212 7.00 14.74 -3.93
CA ASN A 212 5.98 15.76 -4.20
C ASN A 212 6.61 17.16 -4.26
N GLN A 213 6.71 17.70 -5.47
CA GLN A 213 7.26 19.05 -5.69
C GLN A 213 6.18 20.12 -5.80
N SER A 214 4.90 19.73 -5.83
CA SER A 214 3.78 20.66 -5.89
C SER A 214 3.57 21.43 -4.59
N ASP A 215 2.71 22.44 -4.61
CA ASP A 215 2.29 23.23 -3.43
C ASP A 215 1.11 22.59 -2.67
N ARG A 216 0.68 21.40 -3.07
CA ARG A 216 -0.44 20.66 -2.48
C ARG A 216 0.03 19.35 -1.86
N PRO A 217 -0.51 18.93 -0.70
CA PRO A 217 -0.22 17.61 -0.16
C PRO A 217 -0.83 16.51 -1.02
N ARG A 218 -0.31 15.29 -0.91
CA ARG A 218 -0.91 14.08 -1.45
C ARG A 218 -0.97 13.02 -0.36
N ARG A 219 -2.16 12.75 0.14
CA ARG A 219 -2.45 11.76 1.18
C ARG A 219 -3.13 10.56 0.55
N MET A 220 -2.60 9.37 0.82
CA MET A 220 -3.13 8.11 0.31
C MET A 220 -3.25 7.11 1.44
N LEU A 221 -4.48 6.70 1.74
CA LEU A 221 -4.78 5.65 2.70
C LEU A 221 -4.68 4.30 2.00
N LEU A 222 -3.76 3.45 2.45
CA LEU A 222 -3.53 2.14 1.88
C LEU A 222 -4.07 1.04 2.81
N PHE A 223 -4.77 0.10 2.22
CA PHE A 223 -5.21 -1.14 2.83
C PHE A 223 -4.64 -2.33 2.08
N GLU A 224 -4.18 -3.34 2.79
CA GLU A 224 -3.66 -4.58 2.23
C GLU A 224 -4.64 -5.72 2.52
N TYR A 225 -4.98 -6.49 1.48
CA TYR A 225 -5.87 -7.63 1.57
C TYR A 225 -5.24 -8.87 0.94
N ALA A 226 -5.63 -10.03 1.46
CA ALA A 226 -5.19 -11.32 0.96
C ALA A 226 -6.39 -12.27 0.84
N ALA A 227 -6.38 -13.16 -0.12
CA ALA A 227 -7.27 -14.31 -0.11
C ALA A 227 -7.06 -15.12 1.19
N ALA A 228 -8.12 -15.70 1.74
CA ALA A 228 -8.04 -16.40 3.02
C ALA A 228 -7.07 -17.60 2.99
N ASP A 229 -6.84 -18.16 1.81
CA ASP A 229 -5.91 -19.29 1.57
C ASP A 229 -4.48 -18.86 1.22
N ALA A 230 -4.22 -17.55 1.17
CA ALA A 230 -2.88 -16.98 1.04
C ALA A 230 -2.26 -16.79 2.43
N TRP A 231 -1.35 -17.69 2.80
CA TRP A 231 -0.68 -17.67 4.10
C TRP A 231 0.69 -16.99 4.02
N PRO A 232 1.06 -16.15 5.00
CA PRO A 232 2.36 -15.48 4.99
C PRO A 232 3.49 -16.48 5.17
N LEU A 233 4.63 -16.17 4.55
CA LEU A 233 5.88 -16.90 4.72
C LEU A 233 6.84 -16.18 5.68
N VAL A 234 6.50 -14.95 6.04
CA VAL A 234 7.23 -14.11 7.01
C VAL A 234 6.24 -13.34 7.89
N ASP A 235 6.71 -12.85 9.03
CA ASP A 235 5.94 -11.94 9.91
C ASP A 235 4.56 -12.53 10.33
N PHE A 236 4.56 -13.78 10.80
CA PHE A 236 3.34 -14.48 11.25
C PHE A 236 2.61 -13.74 12.37
N GLU A 237 3.34 -12.95 13.17
CA GLU A 237 2.80 -12.15 14.27
C GLU A 237 1.72 -11.14 13.80
N VAL A 238 1.69 -10.83 12.50
CA VAL A 238 0.66 -9.96 11.91
C VAL A 238 -0.76 -10.52 12.10
N TYR A 239 -0.89 -11.81 12.29
CA TYR A 239 -2.18 -12.45 12.52
C TYR A 239 -2.56 -12.55 14.01
N GLY A 240 -1.64 -12.24 14.92
CA GLY A 240 -1.95 -12.25 16.34
C GLY A 240 -2.37 -13.64 16.87
N ASP A 241 -3.26 -13.63 17.83
CA ASP A 241 -3.90 -14.84 18.32
C ASP A 241 -5.08 -15.27 17.41
N PHE A 242 -5.77 -16.37 17.78
CA PHE A 242 -6.88 -16.91 17.00
C PHE A 242 -8.03 -15.92 16.84
N ALA A 243 -8.35 -15.14 17.86
CA ALA A 243 -9.43 -14.15 17.80
C ALA A 243 -9.08 -13.03 16.82
N GLU A 244 -7.87 -12.47 16.90
CA GLU A 244 -7.38 -11.47 15.93
C GLU A 244 -7.34 -12.03 14.51
N TYR A 245 -6.97 -13.29 14.35
CA TYR A 245 -6.96 -13.97 13.07
C TYR A 245 -8.35 -14.02 12.43
N GLU A 246 -9.39 -14.39 13.20
CA GLU A 246 -10.78 -14.45 12.72
C GLU A 246 -11.36 -13.04 12.49
N GLU A 247 -11.07 -12.08 13.37
CA GLU A 247 -11.53 -10.69 13.23
C GLU A 247 -11.03 -10.00 11.96
N LYS A 248 -9.90 -10.43 11.43
CA LYS A 248 -9.37 -9.89 10.17
C LYS A 248 -10.12 -10.37 8.92
N MET A 249 -10.99 -11.37 9.02
CA MET A 249 -11.87 -11.74 7.90
C MET A 249 -12.84 -10.59 7.60
N VAL A 250 -12.82 -10.13 6.35
CA VAL A 250 -13.72 -9.08 5.84
C VAL A 250 -14.78 -9.62 4.89
N LEU A 251 -14.51 -10.77 4.26
CA LEU A 251 -15.43 -11.52 3.42
C LEU A 251 -15.28 -13.02 3.66
N GLY A 252 -16.40 -13.73 3.67
CA GLY A 252 -16.43 -15.19 3.67
C GLY A 252 -15.89 -15.83 4.94
N LYS A 253 -15.15 -16.91 4.78
CA LYS A 253 -14.66 -17.77 5.87
C LYS A 253 -13.13 -17.91 5.82
N SER A 254 -12.52 -18.00 6.99
CA SER A 254 -11.12 -18.39 7.15
C SER A 254 -10.87 -19.84 6.74
N THR A 255 -9.61 -20.17 6.45
CA THR A 255 -9.16 -21.53 6.18
C THR A 255 -7.76 -21.75 6.73
N LEU A 256 -7.51 -22.93 7.27
CA LEU A 256 -6.17 -23.39 7.66
C LEU A 256 -5.45 -24.15 6.54
N GLN A 257 -6.10 -24.29 5.37
CA GLN A 257 -5.51 -24.96 4.20
C GLN A 257 -4.96 -23.89 3.25
N PRO A 258 -3.63 -23.71 3.16
CA PRO A 258 -3.04 -22.79 2.21
C PRO A 258 -3.18 -23.34 0.79
N ARG A 259 -3.45 -22.44 -0.16
CA ARG A 259 -3.21 -22.71 -1.57
C ARG A 259 -1.77 -22.32 -1.89
N ILE A 260 -1.04 -23.20 -2.56
CA ILE A 260 0.34 -22.95 -2.96
C ILE A 260 0.36 -22.79 -4.47
N ASP A 261 0.84 -21.68 -4.95
CA ASP A 261 1.09 -21.44 -6.38
C ASP A 261 2.60 -21.49 -6.71
N ASN A 262 2.94 -21.27 -7.97
CA ASN A 262 4.32 -21.27 -8.45
C ASN A 262 4.94 -19.86 -8.46
N SER A 263 4.49 -18.96 -7.60
CA SER A 263 5.07 -17.61 -7.51
C SER A 263 6.53 -17.68 -7.07
N ASP A 264 7.40 -16.98 -7.78
CA ASP A 264 8.79 -16.82 -7.39
C ASP A 264 8.89 -16.08 -6.05
N ILE A 265 9.67 -16.62 -5.13
CA ILE A 265 9.86 -16.06 -3.80
C ILE A 265 11.33 -15.76 -3.57
N ILE A 266 11.62 -14.49 -3.27
CA ILE A 266 12.91 -14.06 -2.75
C ILE A 266 12.65 -13.55 -1.33
N MET A 267 13.27 -14.18 -0.34
CA MET A 267 13.03 -13.84 1.07
C MET A 267 13.60 -12.46 1.42
N PRO A 268 12.87 -11.61 2.20
CA PRO A 268 13.31 -10.26 2.57
C PRO A 268 14.37 -10.28 3.69
N TYR A 269 15.43 -11.07 3.52
CA TYR A 269 16.50 -11.26 4.50
C TYR A 269 17.88 -11.34 3.83
N PRO A 270 18.97 -10.91 4.53
CA PRO A 270 18.92 -10.22 5.82
C PRO A 270 18.35 -8.80 5.69
N ARG A 271 17.63 -8.35 6.70
CA ARG A 271 17.11 -6.96 6.76
C ARG A 271 18.20 -5.98 7.21
N PRO A 272 18.15 -4.70 6.77
CA PRO A 272 19.05 -3.67 7.27
C PRO A 272 18.76 -3.34 8.75
N PRO A 273 19.64 -2.61 9.44
CA PRO A 273 19.35 -2.11 10.77
C PRO A 273 18.08 -1.24 10.79
N ASN A 274 17.21 -1.41 11.81
CA ASN A 274 15.97 -0.65 11.99
C ASN A 274 14.98 -0.73 10.80
N PRO A 275 14.56 -1.92 10.37
CA PRO A 275 13.72 -2.13 9.19
C PRO A 275 12.24 -1.92 9.48
N ASP A 276 11.88 -0.88 10.23
CA ASP A 276 10.52 -0.63 10.74
C ASP A 276 9.58 0.05 9.73
N SER A 277 10.14 0.56 8.61
CA SER A 277 9.36 1.10 7.50
C SER A 277 10.08 0.99 6.16
N ILE A 278 9.33 1.09 5.05
CA ILE A 278 9.89 1.10 3.70
C ILE A 278 10.88 2.27 3.51
N TYR A 279 10.60 3.42 4.11
CA TYR A 279 11.49 4.59 4.04
C TYR A 279 12.85 4.28 4.66
N ARG A 280 12.87 3.63 5.84
CA ARG A 280 14.11 3.23 6.53
C ARG A 280 14.85 2.12 5.81
N ILE A 281 14.11 1.16 5.25
CA ILE A 281 14.70 0.08 4.48
C ILE A 281 15.36 0.63 3.20
N GLN A 282 14.69 1.55 2.48
CA GLN A 282 15.20 2.13 1.24
C GLN A 282 16.35 3.13 1.46
N GLU A 283 16.43 3.79 2.62
CA GLU A 283 17.60 4.61 3.01
C GLU A 283 18.91 3.82 2.94
N PHE A 284 18.89 2.52 3.24
CA PHE A 284 20.09 1.67 3.19
C PHE A 284 20.73 1.62 1.80
N ARG A 285 19.93 1.68 0.73
CA ARG A 285 20.47 1.73 -0.64
C ARG A 285 20.99 3.11 -1.02
N ARG A 286 20.43 4.16 -0.44
CA ARG A 286 20.79 5.55 -0.74
C ARG A 286 22.03 6.03 0.03
N ALA A 287 22.40 5.32 1.12
CA ALA A 287 23.58 5.58 1.93
C ALA A 287 24.85 4.94 1.31
#